data_85549e3dda9448af3954060968c83a36
#
_entry.id   85549e3dda9448af3954060968c83a36
#
_cell.length_a   1.000
_cell.length_b   1.000
_cell.length_c   1.000
_cell.angle_alpha   90.00
_cell.angle_beta   90.00
_cell.angle_gamma   90.00
#
_symmetry.space_group_name_H-M   'P 1'
#
loop_
_entity.id
_entity.type
_entity.pdbx_description
1 polymer ?
#
loop_
_entity_poly.entity_id
_entity_poly.type
_entity_poly.pdbx_seq_one_letter_code
_entity_poly.pdbx_strand_id
1 'polypeptide(L)'
;FPYLKDKSVYLFISLQKKSEKNINALIELPTDYLSRFIVLPSPNGEKHIIYLDDVIRFNMPYILSIFSPQEIESYIIKVTRDSELDLDDDFSESYYERITKSLANRKKGRVVRLVYDKEMPQHHIDFILSNIKMSNEDNLIPGGKYHNFRDFMGFPSLGNDQLTFNKLEPIEHKYIDETRPLLKQVSDKDFLFHFPYHPFDYIIDLIREAAIDPKVTSIKMSLYRVAPKSKIIKALKNAARNGKMVYVVIELRARFDEEANLEWSKQLQEENIRIDFGLKGLKVHSKLLLIQRKTKGELKNYALISTGNFHEKTSEIYGDTALLT
;
A
#
# COMPACT_ATOMS: atom_id res chain seq x y z
N PHE A 1 0.82 -28.63 6.85
CA PHE A 1 1.55 -27.60 6.11
C PHE A 1 1.02 -26.24 6.52
N PRO A 2 1.89 -25.25 6.85
CA PRO A 2 1.43 -23.94 7.30
C PRO A 2 0.79 -23.13 6.17
N TYR A 3 -0.03 -22.17 6.54
CA TYR A 3 -0.62 -21.24 5.57
C TYR A 3 0.46 -20.32 5.01
N LEU A 4 0.60 -20.29 3.68
CA LEU A 4 1.48 -19.35 2.98
C LEU A 4 0.70 -18.07 2.64
N LYS A 5 1.18 -16.93 3.13
CA LYS A 5 0.59 -15.60 2.85
C LYS A 5 0.79 -15.22 1.39
N ASP A 6 -0.17 -14.49 0.83
CA ASP A 6 -0.05 -13.92 -0.51
C ASP A 6 1.15 -12.98 -0.60
N LYS A 7 1.95 -13.11 -1.66
CA LYS A 7 3.13 -12.28 -1.98
C LYS A 7 4.30 -12.34 -1.00
N SER A 8 4.20 -13.04 0.12
CA SER A 8 5.34 -13.28 1.01
C SER A 8 6.34 -14.24 0.37
N VAL A 9 7.60 -14.05 0.71
CA VAL A 9 8.71 -14.89 0.26
C VAL A 9 9.09 -15.84 1.38
N TYR A 10 9.27 -17.12 1.04
CA TYR A 10 9.61 -18.17 2.00
C TYR A 10 10.88 -18.88 1.57
N LEU A 11 11.65 -19.36 2.54
CA LEU A 11 12.63 -20.40 2.35
C LEU A 11 11.98 -21.74 2.70
N PHE A 12 11.85 -22.62 1.71
CA PHE A 12 11.57 -24.02 1.93
C PHE A 12 12.88 -24.72 2.27
N ILE A 13 12.88 -25.48 3.35
CA ILE A 13 14.07 -26.10 3.92
C ILE A 13 13.82 -27.59 4.05
N SER A 14 14.77 -28.38 3.58
CA SER A 14 14.81 -29.83 3.78
C SER A 14 15.97 -30.19 4.71
N LEU A 15 15.67 -30.87 5.80
CA LEU A 15 16.63 -31.33 6.80
C LEU A 15 16.80 -32.83 6.68
N GLN A 16 17.99 -33.29 6.32
CA GLN A 16 18.31 -34.68 6.29
C GLN A 16 18.80 -35.16 7.66
N LYS A 17 18.33 -36.35 8.09
CA LYS A 17 18.72 -37.00 9.36
C LYS A 17 19.25 -38.40 9.14
N LYS A 18 20.17 -38.85 10.01
CA LYS A 18 20.90 -40.12 9.86
C LYS A 18 20.05 -41.38 9.82
N SER A 19 18.91 -41.40 10.51
CA SER A 19 18.13 -42.64 10.71
C SER A 19 16.62 -42.33 10.80
N GLU A 20 16.21 -41.11 10.47
CA GLU A 20 14.83 -40.65 10.59
C GLU A 20 14.33 -40.11 9.26
N LYS A 21 13.03 -39.93 9.18
CA LYS A 21 12.37 -39.24 8.06
C LYS A 21 12.85 -37.80 7.96
N ASN A 22 13.16 -37.33 6.75
CA ASN A 22 13.50 -35.96 6.49
C ASN A 22 12.42 -35.01 7.01
N ILE A 23 12.85 -33.88 7.55
CA ILE A 23 11.96 -32.84 8.05
C ILE A 23 11.94 -31.69 7.06
N ASN A 24 10.75 -31.26 6.65
CA ASN A 24 10.59 -30.05 5.87
C ASN A 24 10.16 -28.91 6.78
N ALA A 25 10.79 -27.75 6.62
CA ALA A 25 10.48 -26.52 7.35
C ALA A 25 10.26 -25.35 6.41
N LEU A 26 9.61 -24.32 6.89
CA LEU A 26 9.39 -23.07 6.17
C LEU A 26 9.80 -21.89 7.05
N ILE A 27 10.58 -20.99 6.49
CA ILE A 27 10.89 -19.69 7.10
C ILE A 27 10.34 -18.61 6.21
N GLU A 28 9.39 -17.81 6.71
CA GLU A 28 8.95 -16.57 6.06
C GLU A 28 10.06 -15.53 6.19
N LEU A 29 10.46 -14.89 5.09
CA LEU A 29 11.40 -13.77 5.15
C LEU A 29 10.71 -12.57 5.83
N PRO A 30 11.22 -12.06 6.96
CA PRO A 30 10.57 -11.03 7.75
C PRO A 30 10.76 -9.63 7.14
N THR A 31 10.44 -9.47 5.86
CA THR A 31 10.62 -8.21 5.12
C THR A 31 9.67 -7.10 5.54
N ASP A 32 8.66 -7.40 6.35
CA ASP A 32 7.79 -6.40 6.97
C ASP A 32 8.50 -5.61 8.09
N TYR A 33 9.55 -6.19 8.67
CA TYR A 33 10.29 -5.63 9.82
C TYR A 33 11.74 -5.31 9.51
N LEU A 34 12.36 -6.07 8.60
CA LEU A 34 13.77 -5.95 8.23
C LEU A 34 13.89 -5.61 6.74
N SER A 35 14.87 -4.78 6.41
CA SER A 35 15.23 -4.59 5.00
C SER A 35 15.71 -5.90 4.41
N ARG A 36 15.29 -6.20 3.18
CA ARG A 36 15.82 -7.35 2.45
C ARG A 36 17.29 -7.19 2.06
N PHE A 37 17.75 -5.94 1.99
CA PHE A 37 19.13 -5.59 1.71
C PHE A 37 19.80 -5.10 3.00
N ILE A 38 20.82 -5.80 3.44
CA ILE A 38 21.54 -5.48 4.67
C ILE A 38 22.90 -4.93 4.28
N VAL A 39 23.17 -3.70 4.69
CA VAL A 39 24.49 -3.08 4.50
C VAL A 39 25.41 -3.59 5.61
N LEU A 40 26.50 -4.24 5.21
CA LEU A 40 27.47 -4.78 6.15
C LEU A 40 28.49 -3.69 6.56
N PRO A 41 28.99 -3.74 7.81
CA PRO A 41 30.11 -2.93 8.21
C PRO A 41 31.34 -3.20 7.33
N SER A 42 32.01 -2.17 6.87
CA SER A 42 33.25 -2.30 6.11
C SER A 42 34.32 -1.40 6.67
N PRO A 43 35.46 -1.94 7.09
CA PRO A 43 36.59 -1.14 7.62
C PRO A 43 37.32 -0.35 6.53
N ASN A 44 37.19 -0.74 5.27
CA ASN A 44 38.01 -0.20 4.15
C ASN A 44 37.25 0.84 3.30
N GLY A 45 36.08 1.33 3.75
CA GLY A 45 35.29 2.30 2.97
C GLY A 45 34.50 1.68 1.80
N GLU A 46 34.72 0.40 1.50
CA GLU A 46 33.87 -0.33 0.54
C GLU A 46 32.46 -0.50 1.08
N LYS A 47 31.50 -0.63 0.18
CA LYS A 47 30.09 -0.87 0.55
C LYS A 47 29.70 -2.29 0.19
N HIS A 48 29.44 -3.10 1.20
CA HIS A 48 28.98 -4.48 1.03
C HIS A 48 27.51 -4.58 1.37
N ILE A 49 26.74 -5.20 0.48
CA ILE A 49 25.32 -5.48 0.68
C ILE A 49 25.10 -6.97 0.57
N ILE A 50 24.36 -7.53 1.50
CA ILE A 50 23.93 -8.93 1.49
C ILE A 50 22.39 -9.01 1.50
N TYR A 51 21.83 -10.01 0.86
CA TYR A 51 20.42 -10.33 1.00
C TYR A 51 20.12 -10.90 2.39
N LEU A 52 19.00 -10.52 2.97
CA LEU A 52 18.47 -11.13 4.19
C LEU A 52 18.32 -12.65 4.05
N ASP A 53 17.94 -13.11 2.86
CA ASP A 53 17.89 -14.53 2.48
C ASP A 53 19.18 -15.25 2.81
N ASP A 54 20.32 -14.67 2.45
CA ASP A 54 21.63 -15.31 2.65
C ASP A 54 22.11 -15.19 4.10
N VAL A 55 21.73 -14.11 4.79
CA VAL A 55 21.96 -14.03 6.24
C VAL A 55 21.24 -15.16 6.97
N ILE A 56 19.98 -15.42 6.60
CA ILE A 56 19.22 -16.53 7.16
C ILE A 56 19.84 -17.87 6.78
N ARG A 57 20.20 -18.07 5.50
CA ARG A 57 20.86 -19.30 5.04
C ARG A 57 22.15 -19.58 5.78
N PHE A 58 22.98 -18.57 5.97
CA PHE A 58 24.23 -18.69 6.71
C PHE A 58 24.01 -19.14 8.17
N ASN A 59 22.95 -18.67 8.79
CA ASN A 59 22.62 -18.99 10.17
C ASN A 59 21.70 -20.20 10.34
N MET A 60 21.29 -20.90 9.27
CA MET A 60 20.41 -22.07 9.35
C MET A 60 20.93 -23.17 10.29
N PRO A 61 22.21 -23.52 10.31
CA PRO A 61 22.70 -24.53 11.23
C PRO A 61 22.45 -24.18 12.69
N TYR A 62 22.52 -22.90 13.04
CA TYR A 62 22.20 -22.39 14.38
C TYR A 62 20.68 -22.35 14.62
N ILE A 63 19.92 -21.77 13.70
CA ILE A 63 18.45 -21.63 13.81
C ILE A 63 17.78 -22.99 13.95
N LEU A 64 18.28 -23.99 13.22
CA LEU A 64 17.69 -25.34 13.14
C LEU A 64 18.44 -26.38 13.99
N SER A 65 19.33 -25.92 14.86
CA SER A 65 20.18 -26.80 15.70
C SER A 65 19.39 -27.79 16.56
N ILE A 66 18.19 -27.41 16.98
CA ILE A 66 17.28 -28.28 17.75
C ILE A 66 16.95 -29.59 17.02
N PHE A 67 17.01 -29.60 15.69
CA PHE A 67 16.73 -30.80 14.87
C PHE A 67 17.98 -31.63 14.61
N SER A 68 19.18 -31.17 14.97
CA SER A 68 20.48 -31.83 14.74
C SER A 68 20.62 -32.36 13.30
N PRO A 69 20.40 -31.53 12.26
CA PRO A 69 20.44 -32.00 10.88
C PRO A 69 21.85 -32.34 10.43
N GLN A 70 21.98 -33.33 9.56
CA GLN A 70 23.26 -33.65 8.88
C GLN A 70 23.52 -32.77 7.68
N GLU A 71 22.45 -32.55 6.92
CA GLU A 71 22.48 -31.70 5.73
C GLU A 71 21.25 -30.82 5.72
N ILE A 72 21.42 -29.56 5.24
CA ILE A 72 20.37 -28.55 5.13
C ILE A 72 20.34 -28.06 3.70
N GLU A 73 19.27 -28.32 3.00
CA GLU A 73 18.98 -27.72 1.71
C GLU A 73 17.95 -26.62 1.87
N SER A 74 18.06 -25.53 1.08
CA SER A 74 17.11 -24.43 1.14
C SER A 74 16.82 -23.80 -0.21
N TYR A 75 15.56 -23.66 -0.53
CA TYR A 75 15.05 -23.15 -1.79
C TYR A 75 14.04 -22.03 -1.54
N ILE A 76 14.08 -21.01 -2.38
CA ILE A 76 13.14 -19.92 -2.26
C ILE A 76 11.82 -20.26 -2.96
N ILE A 77 10.71 -19.92 -2.32
CA ILE A 77 9.37 -20.04 -2.90
C ILE A 77 8.54 -18.79 -2.62
N LYS A 78 7.60 -18.52 -3.53
CA LYS A 78 6.62 -17.46 -3.38
C LYS A 78 5.30 -17.90 -3.99
N VAL A 79 4.22 -17.70 -3.25
CA VAL A 79 2.87 -17.97 -3.76
C VAL A 79 2.14 -16.67 -4.11
N THR A 80 1.22 -16.78 -5.06
CA THR A 80 0.19 -15.78 -5.30
C THR A 80 -1.17 -16.47 -5.15
N ARG A 81 -2.05 -15.83 -4.36
CA ARG A 81 -3.41 -16.31 -4.17
C ARG A 81 -4.37 -15.57 -5.05
N ASP A 82 -5.49 -16.23 -5.33
CA ASP A 82 -6.60 -15.54 -5.97
C ASP A 82 -7.03 -14.36 -5.10
N SER A 83 -7.12 -13.20 -5.73
CA SER A 83 -7.43 -11.94 -5.06
C SER A 83 -8.76 -11.36 -5.52
N GLU A 84 -9.55 -12.11 -6.28
CA GLU A 84 -10.88 -11.68 -6.65
C GLU A 84 -11.78 -11.63 -5.41
N LEU A 85 -12.55 -10.54 -5.33
CA LEU A 85 -13.56 -10.37 -4.30
C LEU A 85 -14.87 -10.93 -4.86
N ASP A 86 -15.22 -12.15 -4.48
CA ASP A 86 -16.57 -12.65 -4.69
C ASP A 86 -17.51 -11.89 -3.76
N LEU A 87 -18.32 -11.04 -4.34
CA LEU A 87 -19.39 -10.36 -3.67
C LEU A 87 -20.68 -11.11 -3.97
N ASP A 88 -21.09 -11.96 -3.04
CA ASP A 88 -22.42 -12.58 -3.09
C ASP A 88 -23.48 -11.50 -3.22
N ASP A 89 -24.47 -11.73 -4.10
CA ASP A 89 -25.60 -10.82 -4.35
C ASP A 89 -26.67 -10.91 -3.24
N ASP A 90 -26.28 -11.24 -2.01
CA ASP A 90 -27.20 -11.26 -0.89
C ASP A 90 -27.59 -9.83 -0.49
N PHE A 91 -28.86 -9.52 -0.68
CA PHE A 91 -29.44 -8.19 -0.43
C PHE A 91 -29.72 -7.91 1.05
N SER A 92 -29.52 -8.90 1.94
CA SER A 92 -29.78 -8.78 3.37
C SER A 92 -28.64 -8.15 4.16
N GLU A 93 -27.39 -8.21 3.66
CA GLU A 93 -26.21 -7.66 4.31
C GLU A 93 -25.83 -6.28 3.75
N SER A 94 -25.30 -5.40 4.61
CA SER A 94 -24.78 -4.11 4.17
C SER A 94 -23.55 -4.31 3.24
N TYR A 95 -23.36 -3.38 2.32
CA TYR A 95 -22.20 -3.43 1.40
C TYR A 95 -20.85 -3.48 2.15
N TYR A 96 -20.78 -2.81 3.29
CA TYR A 96 -19.61 -2.84 4.19
C TYR A 96 -19.34 -4.24 4.76
N GLU A 97 -20.39 -4.91 5.27
CA GLU A 97 -20.29 -6.26 5.83
C GLU A 97 -19.87 -7.28 4.77
N ARG A 98 -20.45 -7.18 3.57
CA ARG A 98 -20.09 -8.06 2.44
C ARG A 98 -18.63 -7.92 2.03
N ILE A 99 -18.11 -6.69 1.94
CA ILE A 99 -16.68 -6.45 1.66
C ILE A 99 -15.82 -7.03 2.78
N THR A 100 -16.18 -6.81 4.04
CA THR A 100 -15.43 -7.33 5.19
C THR A 100 -15.37 -8.87 5.16
N LYS A 101 -16.49 -9.51 4.88
CA LYS A 101 -16.59 -10.98 4.78
C LYS A 101 -15.80 -11.53 3.58
N SER A 102 -15.91 -10.88 2.43
CA SER A 102 -15.17 -11.24 1.23
C SER A 102 -13.64 -11.06 1.41
N LEU A 103 -13.19 -10.03 2.11
CA LEU A 103 -11.77 -9.87 2.47
C LEU A 103 -11.26 -10.98 3.40
N ALA A 104 -12.07 -11.40 4.36
CA ALA A 104 -11.73 -12.53 5.22
C ALA A 104 -11.62 -13.85 4.41
N ASN A 105 -12.51 -14.04 3.44
CA ASN A 105 -12.50 -15.20 2.53
C ASN A 105 -11.30 -15.14 1.56
N ARG A 106 -10.95 -13.96 1.06
CA ARG A 106 -9.78 -13.75 0.19
C ARG A 106 -8.47 -14.15 0.88
N LYS A 107 -8.32 -13.95 2.18
CA LYS A 107 -7.17 -14.46 2.94
C LYS A 107 -7.05 -15.98 2.86
N LYS A 108 -8.15 -16.69 2.59
CA LYS A 108 -8.22 -18.14 2.39
C LYS A 108 -8.24 -18.54 0.89
N GLY A 109 -8.12 -17.58 -0.01
CA GLY A 109 -8.17 -17.79 -1.46
C GLY A 109 -7.21 -18.86 -1.92
N ARG A 110 -7.60 -19.61 -2.98
CA ARG A 110 -6.78 -20.66 -3.59
C ARG A 110 -5.44 -20.11 -4.06
N VAL A 111 -4.36 -20.87 -3.91
CA VAL A 111 -3.08 -20.54 -4.56
C VAL A 111 -3.25 -20.70 -6.06
N VAL A 112 -2.97 -19.65 -6.83
CA VAL A 112 -3.09 -19.64 -8.30
C VAL A 112 -1.74 -19.54 -9.00
N ARG A 113 -0.66 -19.29 -8.28
CA ARG A 113 0.70 -19.28 -8.84
C ARG A 113 1.73 -19.61 -7.77
N LEU A 114 2.68 -20.47 -8.13
CA LEU A 114 3.88 -20.77 -7.36
C LEU A 114 5.10 -20.36 -8.17
N VAL A 115 5.94 -19.46 -7.63
CA VAL A 115 7.29 -19.18 -8.12
C VAL A 115 8.25 -19.92 -7.19
N TYR A 116 9.18 -20.67 -7.74
CA TYR A 116 10.12 -21.50 -6.97
C TYR A 116 11.53 -21.45 -7.57
N ASP A 117 12.53 -21.73 -6.77
CA ASP A 117 13.92 -21.85 -7.22
C ASP A 117 14.03 -23.03 -8.21
N LYS A 118 14.48 -22.78 -9.44
CA LYS A 118 14.59 -23.79 -10.50
C LYS A 118 15.55 -24.95 -10.14
N GLU A 119 16.44 -24.73 -9.19
CA GLU A 119 17.36 -25.76 -8.70
C GLU A 119 16.70 -26.70 -7.66
N MET A 120 15.44 -26.40 -7.26
CA MET A 120 14.70 -27.26 -6.33
C MET A 120 14.40 -28.61 -6.95
N PRO A 121 14.73 -29.73 -6.28
CA PRO A 121 14.39 -31.08 -6.74
C PRO A 121 12.89 -31.32 -6.90
N GLN A 122 12.49 -32.06 -7.92
CA GLN A 122 11.09 -32.30 -8.28
C GLN A 122 10.25 -32.83 -7.12
N HIS A 123 10.80 -33.75 -6.31
CA HIS A 123 10.07 -34.29 -5.17
C HIS A 123 9.70 -33.26 -4.09
N HIS A 124 10.46 -32.18 -3.95
CA HIS A 124 10.10 -31.07 -3.08
C HIS A 124 9.00 -30.20 -3.69
N ILE A 125 9.04 -30.00 -5.01
CA ILE A 125 7.97 -29.31 -5.74
C ILE A 125 6.67 -30.09 -5.56
N ASP A 126 6.66 -31.37 -5.82
CA ASP A 126 5.48 -32.25 -5.67
C ASP A 126 4.93 -32.23 -4.24
N PHE A 127 5.82 -32.25 -3.25
CA PHE A 127 5.45 -32.12 -1.84
C PHE A 127 4.76 -30.78 -1.56
N ILE A 128 5.29 -29.68 -2.07
CA ILE A 128 4.68 -28.37 -1.89
C ILE A 128 3.32 -28.31 -2.58
N LEU A 129 3.23 -28.72 -3.86
CA LEU A 129 2.00 -28.69 -4.64
C LEU A 129 0.86 -29.46 -3.98
N SER A 130 1.14 -30.67 -3.50
CA SER A 130 0.15 -31.49 -2.79
C SER A 130 -0.39 -30.81 -1.53
N ASN A 131 0.47 -30.11 -0.78
CA ASN A 131 0.09 -29.45 0.45
C ASN A 131 -0.65 -28.13 0.24
N ILE A 132 -0.35 -27.38 -0.83
CA ILE A 132 -1.06 -26.12 -1.16
C ILE A 132 -2.28 -26.38 -2.06
N LYS A 133 -2.59 -27.65 -2.39
CA LYS A 133 -3.70 -28.08 -3.26
C LYS A 133 -3.65 -27.42 -4.65
N MET A 134 -2.48 -27.41 -5.23
CA MET A 134 -2.22 -26.85 -6.55
C MET A 134 -1.90 -27.99 -7.53
N SER A 135 -2.39 -27.92 -8.76
CA SER A 135 -2.10 -28.90 -9.82
C SER A 135 -0.89 -28.47 -10.65
N ASN A 136 -0.32 -29.42 -11.41
CA ASN A 136 0.77 -29.13 -12.35
C ASN A 136 0.31 -28.27 -13.55
N GLU A 137 -1.00 -28.15 -13.79
CA GLU A 137 -1.59 -27.31 -14.83
C GLU A 137 -1.72 -25.83 -14.39
N ASP A 138 -1.58 -25.56 -13.11
CA ASP A 138 -1.58 -24.21 -12.58
C ASP A 138 -0.28 -23.47 -12.92
N ASN A 139 -0.22 -22.17 -12.66
CA ASN A 139 0.93 -21.32 -12.97
C ASN A 139 2.16 -21.65 -12.10
N LEU A 140 2.96 -22.61 -12.52
CA LEU A 140 4.25 -22.97 -11.95
C LEU A 140 5.36 -22.21 -12.67
N ILE A 141 6.11 -21.40 -11.96
CA ILE A 141 7.14 -20.55 -12.56
C ILE A 141 8.50 -20.89 -11.94
N PRO A 142 9.38 -21.58 -12.67
CA PRO A 142 10.76 -21.75 -12.25
C PRO A 142 11.46 -20.38 -12.29
N GLY A 143 12.03 -19.98 -11.16
CA GLY A 143 12.74 -18.72 -11.00
C GLY A 143 14.21 -18.93 -10.66
N GLY A 144 14.91 -17.84 -10.34
CA GLY A 144 16.26 -17.90 -9.82
C GLY A 144 16.31 -18.14 -8.30
N LYS A 145 17.51 -18.16 -7.77
CA LYS A 145 17.77 -18.26 -6.31
C LYS A 145 17.14 -17.08 -5.52
N TYR A 146 16.93 -15.92 -6.15
CA TYR A 146 16.34 -14.75 -5.53
C TYR A 146 15.09 -14.32 -6.29
N HIS A 147 14.02 -14.07 -5.56
CA HIS A 147 12.73 -13.63 -6.11
C HIS A 147 12.35 -12.23 -5.61
N ASN A 148 11.25 -11.71 -6.16
CA ASN A 148 10.61 -10.48 -5.71
C ASN A 148 11.43 -9.21 -5.99
N PHE A 149 11.72 -8.95 -7.27
CA PHE A 149 12.43 -7.74 -7.71
C PHE A 149 11.82 -6.42 -7.24
N ARG A 150 10.54 -6.41 -6.84
CA ARG A 150 9.91 -5.26 -6.21
C ARG A 150 10.70 -4.74 -5.00
N ASP A 151 11.42 -5.61 -4.30
CA ASP A 151 12.20 -5.24 -3.12
C ASP A 151 13.34 -4.28 -3.46
N PHE A 152 13.79 -4.24 -4.73
CA PHE A 152 14.79 -3.27 -5.20
C PHE A 152 14.34 -1.81 -5.11
N MET A 153 13.04 -1.54 -4.99
CA MET A 153 12.56 -0.18 -4.66
C MET A 153 13.06 0.29 -3.29
N GLY A 154 13.43 -0.62 -2.40
CA GLY A 154 14.03 -0.37 -1.10
C GLY A 154 15.55 -0.58 -1.08
N PHE A 155 16.21 -0.62 -2.26
CA PHE A 155 17.66 -0.80 -2.32
C PHE A 155 18.37 0.37 -1.61
N PRO A 156 19.32 0.11 -0.70
CA PRO A 156 19.93 1.16 0.10
C PRO A 156 20.77 2.10 -0.74
N SER A 157 20.70 3.40 -0.45
CA SER A 157 21.66 4.36 -0.99
C SER A 157 23.04 4.07 -0.41
N LEU A 158 24.02 3.94 -1.28
CA LEU A 158 25.40 3.67 -0.89
C LEU A 158 26.20 4.95 -0.61
N GLY A 159 25.54 6.11 -0.59
CA GLY A 159 26.21 7.40 -0.36
C GLY A 159 27.06 7.87 -1.54
N ASN A 160 26.77 7.37 -2.75
CA ASN A 160 27.41 7.85 -3.97
C ASN A 160 26.33 8.49 -4.86
N ASP A 161 26.31 9.82 -4.89
CA ASP A 161 25.32 10.60 -5.65
C ASP A 161 25.40 10.34 -7.17
N GLN A 162 26.52 9.82 -7.66
CA GLN A 162 26.68 9.43 -9.07
C GLN A 162 25.86 8.18 -9.45
N LEU A 163 25.42 7.38 -8.46
CA LEU A 163 24.62 6.18 -8.67
C LEU A 163 23.10 6.44 -8.55
N THR A 164 22.70 7.64 -8.26
CA THR A 164 21.29 8.03 -8.11
C THR A 164 21.00 9.26 -8.96
N PHE A 165 19.76 9.35 -9.46
CA PHE A 165 19.29 10.60 -10.03
C PHE A 165 19.15 11.65 -8.94
N ASN A 166 19.38 12.91 -9.30
CA ASN A 166 19.08 14.02 -8.40
C ASN A 166 17.61 13.96 -7.98
N LYS A 167 17.37 14.14 -6.67
CA LYS A 167 16.03 14.22 -6.17
C LYS A 167 15.33 15.42 -6.80
N LEU A 168 14.15 15.17 -7.37
CA LEU A 168 13.31 16.27 -7.85
C LEU A 168 12.73 17.00 -6.63
N GLU A 169 13.13 18.24 -6.44
CA GLU A 169 12.50 19.12 -5.44
C GLU A 169 11.33 19.85 -6.10
N PRO A 170 10.13 19.77 -5.54
CA PRO A 170 8.99 20.50 -6.06
C PRO A 170 9.24 22.01 -5.99
N ILE A 171 8.80 22.73 -7.01
CA ILE A 171 8.87 24.18 -7.08
C ILE A 171 7.56 24.81 -6.65
N GLU A 172 7.62 25.92 -5.96
CA GLU A 172 6.43 26.68 -5.55
C GLU A 172 5.65 27.18 -6.78
N HIS A 173 4.35 27.23 -6.62
CA HIS A 173 3.48 27.68 -7.70
C HIS A 173 3.59 29.20 -7.89
N LYS A 174 4.11 29.65 -9.03
CA LYS A 174 4.45 31.03 -9.37
C LYS A 174 3.43 32.10 -8.97
N TYR A 175 2.14 31.74 -8.96
CA TYR A 175 1.04 32.69 -8.77
C TYR A 175 0.33 32.53 -7.41
N ILE A 176 0.83 31.68 -6.52
CA ILE A 176 0.31 31.55 -5.17
C ILE A 176 1.16 32.40 -4.24
N ASP A 177 0.49 33.24 -3.49
CA ASP A 177 1.07 34.01 -2.39
C ASP A 177 0.86 33.21 -1.09
N GLU A 178 1.92 32.65 -0.54
CA GLU A 178 1.86 31.80 0.66
C GLU A 178 1.47 32.59 1.93
N THR A 179 1.55 33.90 1.89
CA THR A 179 1.13 34.75 3.01
C THR A 179 -0.39 34.99 3.05
N ARG A 180 -1.12 34.56 2.00
CA ARG A 180 -2.57 34.76 1.86
C ARG A 180 -3.33 33.45 1.86
N PRO A 181 -4.51 33.38 2.48
CA PRO A 181 -5.37 32.21 2.41
C PRO A 181 -5.67 31.76 0.97
N LEU A 182 -5.48 30.48 0.67
CA LEU A 182 -5.65 29.94 -0.69
C LEU A 182 -7.12 30.05 -1.17
N LEU A 183 -8.10 29.84 -0.28
CA LEU A 183 -9.53 30.02 -0.60
C LEU A 183 -9.88 31.46 -1.02
N LYS A 184 -9.12 32.46 -0.56
CA LYS A 184 -9.31 33.84 -1.03
C LYS A 184 -8.71 34.05 -2.43
N GLN A 185 -7.55 33.44 -2.68
CA GLN A 185 -6.87 33.58 -3.97
C GLN A 185 -7.64 32.87 -5.09
N VAL A 186 -8.22 31.70 -4.80
CA VAL A 186 -9.09 30.96 -5.74
C VAL A 186 -10.34 31.76 -6.10
N SER A 187 -10.83 32.64 -5.22
CA SER A 187 -11.95 33.55 -5.58
C SER A 187 -11.62 34.54 -6.70
N ASP A 188 -10.34 34.77 -6.95
CA ASP A 188 -9.86 35.72 -7.94
C ASP A 188 -9.43 35.06 -9.25
N LYS A 189 -8.92 33.80 -9.17
CA LYS A 189 -8.46 33.02 -10.33
C LYS A 189 -8.29 31.55 -10.02
N ASP A 190 -8.37 30.71 -11.04
CA ASP A 190 -8.10 29.28 -10.96
C ASP A 190 -6.60 28.98 -10.84
N PHE A 191 -6.28 27.85 -10.22
CA PHE A 191 -4.91 27.35 -10.11
C PHE A 191 -4.81 25.94 -10.68
N LEU A 192 -3.79 25.71 -11.50
CA LEU A 192 -3.47 24.41 -12.06
C LEU A 192 -2.18 23.87 -11.45
N PHE A 193 -2.28 22.77 -10.76
CA PHE A 193 -1.14 22.07 -10.16
C PHE A 193 -0.68 20.93 -11.04
N HIS A 194 0.64 20.71 -11.07
CA HIS A 194 1.27 19.54 -11.68
C HIS A 194 2.12 18.82 -10.64
N PHE A 195 1.77 17.58 -10.31
CA PHE A 195 2.55 16.74 -9.43
C PHE A 195 3.48 15.83 -10.26
N PRO A 196 4.66 15.51 -9.81
CA PRO A 196 5.33 15.89 -8.55
C PRO A 196 6.02 17.26 -8.55
N TYR A 197 5.84 18.07 -9.61
CA TYR A 197 6.61 19.31 -9.82
C TYR A 197 6.16 20.47 -8.92
N HIS A 198 4.91 20.48 -8.48
CA HIS A 198 4.42 21.36 -7.41
C HIS A 198 4.23 20.58 -6.11
N PRO A 199 4.39 21.22 -4.92
CA PRO A 199 4.12 20.58 -3.64
C PRO A 199 2.68 20.12 -3.52
N PHE A 200 2.47 18.88 -3.08
CA PHE A 200 1.13 18.37 -2.78
C PHE A 200 0.55 19.00 -1.51
N ASP A 201 1.39 19.64 -0.70
CA ASP A 201 0.97 20.33 0.52
C ASP A 201 -0.05 21.44 0.25
N TYR A 202 -0.12 22.06 -0.93
CA TYR A 202 -1.19 22.99 -1.31
C TYR A 202 -2.60 22.38 -1.15
N ILE A 203 -2.76 21.10 -1.48
CA ILE A 203 -4.06 20.41 -1.31
C ILE A 203 -4.35 20.16 0.17
N ILE A 204 -3.33 19.77 0.93
CA ILE A 204 -3.45 19.55 2.37
C ILE A 204 -3.80 20.84 3.09
N ASP A 205 -3.12 21.93 2.74
CA ASP A 205 -3.31 23.23 3.38
C ASP A 205 -4.64 23.87 2.99
N LEU A 206 -5.12 23.65 1.76
CA LEU A 206 -6.48 24.01 1.37
C LEU A 206 -7.54 23.38 2.29
N ILE A 207 -7.39 22.09 2.59
CA ILE A 207 -8.34 21.39 3.48
C ILE A 207 -8.17 21.86 4.93
N ARG A 208 -6.95 22.13 5.38
CA ARG A 208 -6.65 22.69 6.71
C ARG A 208 -7.25 24.09 6.87
N GLU A 209 -7.07 24.94 5.86
CA GLU A 209 -7.68 26.27 5.81
C GLU A 209 -9.21 26.16 5.89
N ALA A 210 -9.80 25.28 5.06
CA ALA A 210 -11.24 25.03 5.09
C ALA A 210 -11.73 24.50 6.46
N ALA A 211 -10.92 23.71 7.15
CA ALA A 211 -11.28 23.17 8.45
C ALA A 211 -11.38 24.25 9.54
N ILE A 212 -10.59 25.31 9.45
CA ILE A 212 -10.57 26.39 10.47
C ILE A 212 -11.34 27.65 10.06
N ASP A 213 -11.60 27.88 8.76
CA ASP A 213 -12.33 29.07 8.32
C ASP A 213 -13.79 29.05 8.82
N PRO A 214 -14.22 29.99 9.66
CA PRO A 214 -15.59 30.03 10.22
C PRO A 214 -16.67 30.18 9.16
N LYS A 215 -16.34 30.65 7.97
CA LYS A 215 -17.28 30.82 6.85
C LYS A 215 -17.47 29.54 6.04
N VAL A 216 -16.58 28.55 6.14
CA VAL A 216 -16.76 27.24 5.52
C VAL A 216 -17.85 26.48 6.26
N THR A 217 -18.81 25.97 5.50
CA THR A 217 -19.97 25.22 6.04
C THR A 217 -19.87 23.74 5.78
N SER A 218 -19.26 23.34 4.64
CA SER A 218 -19.12 21.94 4.32
C SER A 218 -17.87 21.63 3.49
N ILE A 219 -17.37 20.39 3.64
CA ILE A 219 -16.31 19.81 2.85
C ILE A 219 -16.79 18.45 2.36
N LYS A 220 -16.77 18.24 1.04
CA LYS A 220 -17.14 16.97 0.41
C LYS A 220 -15.94 16.45 -0.41
N MET A 221 -15.60 15.16 -0.27
CA MET A 221 -14.41 14.62 -0.90
C MET A 221 -14.61 13.18 -1.33
N SER A 222 -14.06 12.81 -2.50
CA SER A 222 -13.95 11.41 -2.90
C SER A 222 -12.56 10.87 -2.59
N LEU A 223 -12.48 9.68 -2.00
CA LEU A 223 -11.24 9.00 -1.64
C LEU A 223 -11.20 7.61 -2.30
N TYR A 224 -10.14 7.34 -3.04
CA TYR A 224 -9.89 6.04 -3.67
C TYR A 224 -8.78 5.29 -2.95
N ARG A 225 -7.64 5.93 -2.73
CA ARG A 225 -6.49 5.44 -1.96
C ARG A 225 -6.03 6.52 -1.02
N VAL A 226 -5.73 6.13 0.20
CA VAL A 226 -5.32 7.06 1.27
C VAL A 226 -4.01 6.58 1.88
N ALA A 227 -3.07 7.50 2.07
CA ALA A 227 -1.79 7.18 2.69
C ALA A 227 -1.94 6.70 4.14
N PRO A 228 -1.10 5.76 4.60
CA PRO A 228 -0.97 5.50 6.03
C PRO A 228 -0.62 6.80 6.78
N LYS A 229 -1.32 7.11 7.85
CA LYS A 229 -1.17 8.37 8.63
C LYS A 229 -1.43 9.64 7.81
N SER A 230 -2.39 9.61 6.88
CA SER A 230 -2.72 10.71 5.99
C SER A 230 -2.99 12.03 6.71
N LYS A 231 -2.36 13.09 6.24
CA LYS A 231 -2.59 14.49 6.66
C LYS A 231 -3.98 14.95 6.22
N ILE A 232 -4.49 14.45 5.08
CA ILE A 232 -5.83 14.76 4.56
C ILE A 232 -6.89 14.24 5.53
N ILE A 233 -6.81 12.96 5.94
CA ILE A 233 -7.74 12.38 6.92
C ILE A 233 -7.73 13.18 8.22
N LYS A 234 -6.54 13.57 8.69
CA LYS A 234 -6.42 14.41 9.89
C LYS A 234 -7.09 15.76 9.72
N ALA A 235 -6.96 16.40 8.56
CA ALA A 235 -7.59 17.68 8.27
C ALA A 235 -9.13 17.56 8.20
N LEU A 236 -9.66 16.49 7.59
CA LEU A 236 -11.10 16.22 7.55
C LEU A 236 -11.68 15.96 8.95
N LYS A 237 -10.99 15.21 9.81
CA LYS A 237 -11.38 15.02 11.22
C LYS A 237 -11.41 16.37 11.97
N ASN A 238 -10.40 17.22 11.77
CA ASN A 238 -10.37 18.55 12.38
C ASN A 238 -11.52 19.42 11.87
N ALA A 239 -11.87 19.34 10.59
CA ALA A 239 -13.02 20.06 10.05
C ALA A 239 -14.33 19.65 10.73
N ALA A 240 -14.57 18.34 10.91
CA ALA A 240 -15.76 17.84 11.61
C ALA A 240 -15.79 18.30 13.06
N ARG A 241 -14.67 18.23 13.78
CA ARG A 241 -14.53 18.73 15.17
C ARG A 241 -14.78 20.24 15.28
N ASN A 242 -14.47 20.99 14.23
CA ASN A 242 -14.76 22.44 14.14
C ASN A 242 -16.18 22.73 13.62
N GLY A 243 -17.08 21.73 13.64
CA GLY A 243 -18.50 21.90 13.32
C GLY A 243 -18.81 22.02 11.82
N LYS A 244 -17.87 21.65 10.93
CA LYS A 244 -18.14 21.61 9.50
C LYS A 244 -18.90 20.32 9.13
N MET A 245 -19.83 20.42 8.19
CA MET A 245 -20.42 19.24 7.59
C MET A 245 -19.38 18.60 6.67
N VAL A 246 -18.89 17.41 7.06
CA VAL A 246 -17.93 16.64 6.24
C VAL A 246 -18.63 15.44 5.65
N TYR A 247 -18.51 15.27 4.32
CA TYR A 247 -19.05 14.15 3.58
C TYR A 247 -17.97 13.53 2.71
N VAL A 248 -17.72 12.23 2.87
CA VAL A 248 -16.67 11.52 2.16
C VAL A 248 -17.25 10.33 1.41
N VAL A 249 -16.93 10.21 0.13
CA VAL A 249 -17.23 9.02 -0.67
C VAL A 249 -15.97 8.17 -0.78
N ILE A 250 -16.00 6.93 -0.27
CA ILE A 250 -14.84 6.04 -0.24
C ILE A 250 -15.08 4.85 -1.17
N GLU A 251 -14.12 4.55 -2.05
CA GLU A 251 -14.10 3.32 -2.85
C GLU A 251 -13.56 2.16 -2.01
N LEU A 252 -14.45 1.26 -1.58
CA LEU A 252 -14.05 0.09 -0.80
C LEU A 252 -13.32 -0.97 -1.62
N ARG A 253 -13.54 -1.02 -2.95
CA ARG A 253 -12.88 -1.99 -3.86
C ARG A 253 -11.62 -1.42 -4.53
N ALA A 254 -10.94 -0.49 -3.86
CA ALA A 254 -9.63 -0.04 -4.30
C ALA A 254 -8.62 -1.19 -4.10
N ARG A 255 -8.26 -1.88 -5.19
CA ARG A 255 -7.45 -3.10 -5.15
C ARG A 255 -6.18 -2.92 -4.31
N PHE A 256 -6.00 -3.78 -3.30
CA PHE A 256 -4.95 -3.81 -2.30
C PHE A 256 -5.06 -2.78 -1.16
N ASP A 257 -6.01 -1.86 -1.21
CA ASP A 257 -6.24 -0.84 -0.17
C ASP A 257 -7.59 -1.03 0.54
N GLU A 258 -8.28 -2.15 0.28
CA GLU A 258 -9.63 -2.40 0.79
C GLU A 258 -9.66 -2.39 2.33
N GLU A 259 -8.71 -3.08 2.98
CA GLU A 259 -8.62 -3.11 4.46
C GLU A 259 -8.32 -1.72 5.03
N ALA A 260 -7.40 -0.99 4.40
CA ALA A 260 -7.08 0.38 4.80
C ALA A 260 -8.28 1.32 4.65
N ASN A 261 -9.02 1.20 3.54
CA ASN A 261 -10.20 2.03 3.30
C ASN A 261 -11.36 1.70 4.26
N LEU A 262 -11.52 0.43 4.65
CA LEU A 262 -12.46 0.04 5.70
C LEU A 262 -12.07 0.67 7.05
N GLU A 263 -10.82 0.58 7.43
CA GLU A 263 -10.31 1.17 8.68
C GLU A 263 -10.48 2.70 8.68
N TRP A 264 -10.15 3.38 7.58
CA TRP A 264 -10.36 4.80 7.46
C TRP A 264 -11.85 5.18 7.52
N SER A 265 -12.73 4.39 6.90
CA SER A 265 -14.17 4.66 6.96
C SER A 265 -14.69 4.62 8.40
N LYS A 266 -14.27 3.61 9.19
CA LYS A 266 -14.62 3.50 10.60
C LYS A 266 -14.11 4.70 11.40
N GLN A 267 -12.84 5.04 11.25
CA GLN A 267 -12.25 6.17 11.97
C GLN A 267 -12.89 7.52 11.63
N LEU A 268 -13.36 7.71 10.40
CA LEU A 268 -14.07 8.92 9.99
C LEU A 268 -15.50 8.95 10.56
N GLN A 269 -16.19 7.80 10.59
CA GLN A 269 -17.53 7.69 11.20
C GLN A 269 -17.50 7.99 12.71
N GLU A 270 -16.46 7.56 13.42
CA GLU A 270 -16.25 7.88 14.84
C GLU A 270 -16.18 9.41 15.12
N GLU A 271 -15.82 10.20 14.11
CA GLU A 271 -15.79 11.67 14.17
C GLU A 271 -17.08 12.31 13.60
N ASN A 272 -18.16 11.56 13.48
CA ASN A 272 -19.44 12.01 12.90
C ASN A 272 -19.34 12.50 11.45
N ILE A 273 -18.35 12.04 10.69
CA ILE A 273 -18.22 12.30 9.27
C ILE A 273 -19.15 11.36 8.51
N ARG A 274 -19.97 11.93 7.63
CA ARG A 274 -20.84 11.15 6.77
C ARG A 274 -20.04 10.43 5.70
N ILE A 275 -20.12 9.09 5.68
CA ILE A 275 -19.46 8.24 4.68
C ILE A 275 -20.49 7.65 3.73
N ASP A 276 -20.11 7.61 2.46
CA ASP A 276 -20.81 6.89 1.41
C ASP A 276 -19.82 5.99 0.65
N PHE A 277 -20.29 4.85 0.17
CA PHE A 277 -19.47 3.88 -0.57
C PHE A 277 -19.79 3.85 -2.07
N GLY A 278 -20.38 4.93 -2.57
CA GLY A 278 -20.74 5.08 -3.96
C GLY A 278 -21.97 4.25 -4.38
N LEU A 279 -22.10 4.09 -5.67
CA LEU A 279 -23.26 3.38 -6.26
C LEU A 279 -22.93 1.91 -6.53
N LYS A 280 -23.90 1.03 -6.26
CA LYS A 280 -23.79 -0.41 -6.57
C LYS A 280 -23.45 -0.60 -8.05
N GLY A 281 -22.45 -1.43 -8.32
CA GLY A 281 -22.00 -1.75 -9.69
C GLY A 281 -21.06 -0.74 -10.33
N LEU A 282 -20.87 0.43 -9.73
CA LEU A 282 -19.93 1.46 -10.20
C LEU A 282 -18.74 1.60 -9.24
N LYS A 283 -17.61 2.04 -9.78
CA LYS A 283 -16.43 2.41 -8.98
C LYS A 283 -16.35 3.92 -8.82
N VAL A 284 -16.08 4.37 -7.60
CA VAL A 284 -15.76 5.77 -7.32
C VAL A 284 -14.32 6.05 -7.72
N HIS A 285 -14.10 6.47 -8.97
CA HIS A 285 -12.75 6.73 -9.48
C HIS A 285 -12.44 8.21 -9.69
N SER A 286 -13.40 9.10 -9.52
CA SER A 286 -13.19 10.55 -9.53
C SER A 286 -12.36 11.00 -8.33
N LYS A 287 -11.53 12.03 -8.51
CA LYS A 287 -10.77 12.67 -7.46
C LYS A 287 -11.25 14.10 -7.34
N LEU A 288 -12.21 14.28 -6.44
CA LEU A 288 -12.97 15.52 -6.28
C LEU A 288 -12.93 15.99 -4.82
N LEU A 289 -12.73 17.26 -4.64
CA LEU A 289 -12.93 17.97 -3.38
C LEU A 289 -13.83 19.16 -3.66
N LEU A 290 -14.88 19.34 -2.86
CA LEU A 290 -15.77 20.50 -2.91
C LEU A 290 -15.82 21.14 -1.53
N ILE A 291 -15.52 22.42 -1.45
CA ILE A 291 -15.60 23.24 -0.26
C ILE A 291 -16.70 24.28 -0.45
N GLN A 292 -17.64 24.36 0.47
CA GLN A 292 -18.70 25.36 0.45
C GLN A 292 -18.46 26.41 1.53
N ARG A 293 -18.45 27.69 1.13
CA ARG A 293 -18.12 28.82 1.98
C ARG A 293 -19.16 29.92 1.86
N LYS A 294 -19.69 30.44 2.98
CA LYS A 294 -20.58 31.58 2.98
C LYS A 294 -19.79 32.85 2.77
N THR A 295 -20.18 33.68 1.77
CA THR A 295 -19.56 34.96 1.48
C THR A 295 -20.66 35.99 1.20
N LYS A 296 -20.77 37.02 2.02
CA LYS A 296 -21.78 38.08 1.87
C LYS A 296 -23.24 37.57 1.77
N GLY A 297 -23.56 36.49 2.50
CA GLY A 297 -24.90 35.87 2.49
C GLY A 297 -25.09 34.82 1.40
N GLU A 298 -24.21 34.71 0.42
CA GLU A 298 -24.25 33.72 -0.63
C GLU A 298 -23.32 32.52 -0.34
N LEU A 299 -23.66 31.36 -0.89
CA LEU A 299 -22.85 30.13 -0.79
C LEU A 299 -21.95 30.02 -2.03
N LYS A 300 -20.64 30.21 -1.84
CA LYS A 300 -19.64 29.97 -2.87
C LYS A 300 -19.12 28.54 -2.77
N ASN A 301 -18.89 27.95 -3.92
CA ASN A 301 -18.31 26.60 -4.06
C ASN A 301 -16.89 26.74 -4.62
N TYR A 302 -15.96 26.00 -4.01
CA TYR A 302 -14.59 25.83 -4.50
C TYR A 302 -14.37 24.36 -4.78
N ALA A 303 -13.91 24.06 -5.98
CA ALA A 303 -13.72 22.69 -6.41
C ALA A 303 -12.26 22.39 -6.74
N LEU A 304 -11.77 21.24 -6.31
CA LEU A 304 -10.51 20.68 -6.76
C LEU A 304 -10.80 19.39 -7.51
N ILE A 305 -10.38 19.33 -8.76
CA ILE A 305 -10.56 18.20 -9.67
C ILE A 305 -9.16 17.69 -10.03
N SER A 306 -8.86 16.42 -9.76
CA SER A 306 -7.53 15.85 -10.00
C SER A 306 -7.59 14.59 -10.85
N THR A 307 -6.53 14.37 -11.64
CA THR A 307 -6.27 13.08 -12.30
C THR A 307 -5.71 12.06 -11.31
N GLY A 308 -4.90 12.52 -10.35
CA GLY A 308 -4.25 11.72 -9.33
C GLY A 308 -5.03 11.56 -8.05
N ASN A 309 -4.80 10.43 -7.35
CA ASN A 309 -5.38 10.19 -6.05
C ASN A 309 -4.91 11.22 -5.01
N PHE A 310 -5.76 11.53 -4.04
CA PHE A 310 -5.39 12.35 -2.89
C PHE A 310 -4.55 11.54 -1.89
N HIS A 311 -3.31 11.27 -2.29
CA HIS A 311 -2.40 10.38 -1.56
C HIS A 311 -0.99 10.96 -1.58
N GLU A 312 -0.49 11.39 -0.42
CA GLU A 312 0.71 12.17 -0.23
C GLU A 312 1.96 11.53 -0.86
N LYS A 313 2.14 10.21 -0.69
CA LYS A 313 3.33 9.51 -1.22
C LYS A 313 3.28 9.25 -2.72
N THR A 314 2.10 9.00 -3.28
CA THR A 314 1.99 8.72 -4.71
C THR A 314 2.10 9.99 -5.54
N SER A 315 1.72 11.14 -5.00
CA SER A 315 1.89 12.45 -5.63
C SER A 315 3.34 12.88 -5.81
N GLU A 316 4.28 12.26 -5.08
CA GLU A 316 5.73 12.47 -5.24
C GLU A 316 6.32 11.67 -6.41
N ILE A 317 5.55 10.72 -6.98
CA ILE A 317 6.06 9.74 -7.96
C ILE A 317 5.31 9.83 -9.29
N TYR A 318 3.98 9.98 -9.24
CA TYR A 318 3.14 9.98 -10.44
C TYR A 318 2.95 11.38 -11.00
N GLY A 319 2.98 11.47 -12.34
CA GLY A 319 2.65 12.70 -13.07
C GLY A 319 1.13 12.89 -13.11
N ASP A 320 0.64 13.85 -12.33
CA ASP A 320 -0.79 14.16 -12.20
C ASP A 320 -1.04 15.67 -12.30
N THR A 321 -2.29 16.00 -12.65
CA THR A 321 -2.73 17.39 -12.76
C THR A 321 -3.96 17.62 -11.89
N ALA A 322 -4.03 18.76 -11.18
CA ALA A 322 -5.18 19.15 -10.40
C ALA A 322 -5.58 20.61 -10.67
N LEU A 323 -6.85 20.82 -10.96
CA LEU A 323 -7.45 22.15 -11.15
C LEU A 323 -8.20 22.53 -9.89
N LEU A 324 -7.84 23.67 -9.31
CA LEU A 324 -8.54 24.32 -8.22
C LEU A 324 -9.25 25.57 -8.75
N THR A 325 -10.58 25.60 -8.64
CA THR A 325 -11.46 26.62 -9.21
C THR A 325 -12.53 27.08 -8.21
#